data_7d37b74e1afe157aedd336e81bc046a8
#
_entry.id   7d37b74e1afe157aedd336e81bc046a8
#
_cell.length_a   1.000
_cell.length_b   1.000
_cell.length_c   1.000
_cell.angle_alpha   90.00
_cell.angle_beta   90.00
_cell.angle_gamma   90.00
#
_symmetry.space_group_name_H-M   'P 1'
#
loop_
_entity.id
_entity.type
_entity.pdbx_description
1 polymer ?
#
loop_
_entity_poly.entity_id
_entity_poly.type
_entity_poly.pdbx_seq_one_letter_code
_entity_poly.pdbx_strand_id
1 'polypeptide(L)'
;TRSTPSSSRAICLPASIIYVSGGGEMRYTAENLLIRSEDTGAAGVFAHVTPQRAEWNYLHMAARRLDAGMSYAGSTGDYEYVHVILGGVCRIKTSAGEFERVGRRPNVFAGMPYALYLSRGVDFEITALTDGFEVASCWVATDEDHPARLITPADSAVELRGGNNASRQINSIIPPGFDCQRLVCVEVYTPGGNWSSYPPHKHDVHRVDEAGKLIEADLEEIYFYKLDKPEGYAYQRVYTANRSIDALMLAQNHDVVLVPEGYHPVVSAFGYTTYYLNFLAGSAQSLANTDDPAYAWVKSQWTGIDPRLPVVSLDMD
;
A
#
# COMPACT_ATOMS: atom_id res chain seq x y z
N THR A 1 -33.21 -56.27 0.05
CA THR A 1 -32.04 -55.43 -0.14
C THR A 1 -32.28 -54.06 0.50
N ARG A 2 -31.69 -53.88 1.70
CA ARG A 2 -31.82 -52.64 2.47
C ARG A 2 -30.71 -51.69 2.05
N SER A 3 -31.07 -50.47 1.65
CA SER A 3 -30.18 -49.34 1.44
C SER A 3 -29.94 -48.59 2.75
N THR A 4 -28.68 -48.46 3.15
CA THR A 4 -28.23 -47.63 4.27
C THR A 4 -28.07 -46.16 3.83
N PRO A 5 -28.47 -45.16 4.63
CA PRO A 5 -28.20 -43.77 4.34
C PRO A 5 -26.80 -43.38 4.75
N SER A 6 -26.08 -42.62 3.88
CA SER A 6 -24.80 -42.02 4.15
C SER A 6 -24.95 -40.85 5.11
N SER A 7 -24.26 -40.89 6.21
CA SER A 7 -24.17 -39.79 7.16
C SER A 7 -23.18 -38.70 6.63
N SER A 8 -23.71 -37.56 6.26
CA SER A 8 -22.91 -36.34 6.07
C SER A 8 -22.38 -35.86 7.42
N ARG A 9 -21.06 -35.94 7.62
CA ARG A 9 -20.38 -35.29 8.75
C ARG A 9 -20.37 -33.76 8.48
N ALA A 10 -21.08 -33.03 9.31
CA ALA A 10 -20.94 -31.62 9.44
C ALA A 10 -19.55 -31.29 10.00
N ILE A 11 -18.74 -30.53 9.24
CA ILE A 11 -17.49 -29.98 9.74
C ILE A 11 -17.88 -28.81 10.64
N CYS A 12 -17.69 -29.01 11.94
CA CYS A 12 -17.82 -27.97 12.94
C CYS A 12 -16.63 -27.00 12.77
N LEU A 13 -16.88 -25.77 12.34
CA LEU A 13 -15.91 -24.70 12.43
C LEU A 13 -15.67 -24.37 13.90
N PRO A 14 -14.42 -24.16 14.34
CA PRO A 14 -14.14 -23.82 15.73
C PRO A 14 -14.72 -22.45 16.06
N ALA A 15 -15.30 -22.41 17.27
CA ALA A 15 -16.00 -21.29 17.85
C ALA A 15 -15.14 -20.01 17.90
N SER A 16 -15.81 -18.93 17.65
CA SER A 16 -15.55 -17.55 18.04
C SER A 16 -14.41 -17.38 19.07
N ILE A 17 -13.34 -16.70 18.66
CA ILE A 17 -12.38 -16.11 19.58
C ILE A 17 -13.12 -14.99 20.31
N ILE A 18 -13.42 -15.22 21.58
CA ILE A 18 -13.94 -14.21 22.49
C ILE A 18 -12.78 -13.27 22.79
N TYR A 19 -12.85 -12.03 22.26
CA TYR A 19 -11.97 -10.95 22.69
C TYR A 19 -12.30 -10.64 24.14
N VAL A 20 -11.42 -11.03 25.06
CA VAL A 20 -11.40 -10.51 26.43
C VAL A 20 -10.75 -9.15 26.36
N SER A 21 -11.51 -8.09 26.59
CA SER A 21 -11.02 -6.73 26.77
C SER A 21 -10.23 -6.64 28.08
N GLY A 22 -8.97 -7.02 28.04
CA GLY A 22 -7.98 -6.68 29.04
C GLY A 22 -7.08 -5.63 28.41
N GLY A 23 -7.02 -4.41 29.00
CA GLY A 23 -6.18 -3.31 28.55
C GLY A 23 -4.68 -3.65 28.66
N GLY A 24 -4.18 -4.41 27.74
CA GLY A 24 -2.76 -4.62 27.47
C GLY A 24 -2.46 -4.08 26.08
N GLU A 25 -1.41 -3.29 25.95
CA GLU A 25 -0.90 -2.83 24.64
C GLU A 25 -0.74 -4.02 23.71
N MET A 26 -1.27 -3.92 22.47
CA MET A 26 -1.08 -4.96 21.47
C MET A 26 0.42 -5.07 21.18
N ARG A 27 0.95 -6.28 21.27
CA ARG A 27 2.33 -6.55 20.88
C ARG A 27 2.38 -6.84 19.38
N TYR A 28 2.81 -5.87 18.58
CA TYR A 28 3.07 -6.07 17.16
C TYR A 28 4.24 -7.05 16.96
N THR A 29 4.00 -8.08 16.16
CA THR A 29 4.95 -9.14 15.82
C THR A 29 5.02 -9.33 14.30
N ALA A 30 5.98 -10.11 13.80
CA ALA A 30 6.04 -10.43 12.38
C ALA A 30 4.77 -11.14 11.87
N GLU A 31 4.04 -11.86 12.73
CA GLU A 31 2.84 -12.60 12.36
C GLU A 31 1.63 -11.69 12.14
N ASN A 32 1.48 -10.62 12.95
CA ASN A 32 0.34 -9.71 12.84
C ASN A 32 0.63 -8.46 11.98
N LEU A 33 1.91 -8.12 11.77
CA LEU A 33 2.31 -7.07 10.84
C LEU A 33 2.34 -7.54 9.37
N LEU A 34 2.44 -8.84 9.11
CA LEU A 34 2.45 -9.42 7.77
C LEU A 34 1.10 -10.06 7.46
N ILE A 35 0.37 -9.46 6.52
CA ILE A 35 -0.88 -10.00 6.01
C ILE A 35 -0.60 -10.73 4.69
N ARG A 36 -0.81 -12.04 4.66
CA ARG A 36 -0.72 -12.84 3.45
C ARG A 36 -1.93 -12.61 2.56
N SER A 37 -1.70 -12.62 1.25
CA SER A 37 -2.81 -12.59 0.30
C SER A 37 -3.63 -13.89 0.41
N GLU A 38 -4.94 -13.74 0.45
CA GLU A 38 -5.90 -14.83 0.52
C GLU A 38 -7.05 -14.54 -0.43
N ASP A 39 -7.47 -15.52 -1.23
CA ASP A 39 -8.71 -15.38 -1.99
C ASP A 39 -9.89 -15.41 -1.00
N THR A 40 -10.48 -14.28 -0.76
CA THR A 40 -11.62 -14.16 0.16
C THR A 40 -12.96 -14.57 -0.48
N GLY A 41 -12.98 -14.88 -1.77
CA GLY A 41 -14.19 -15.17 -2.55
C GLY A 41 -15.15 -13.98 -2.71
N ALA A 42 -14.87 -12.84 -2.07
CA ALA A 42 -15.73 -11.65 -2.09
C ALA A 42 -15.30 -10.68 -3.20
N ALA A 43 -16.01 -10.65 -4.33
CA ALA A 43 -15.79 -9.69 -5.42
C ALA A 43 -14.31 -9.54 -5.82
N GLY A 44 -13.59 -10.65 -5.92
CA GLY A 44 -12.19 -10.71 -6.34
C GLY A 44 -11.17 -10.14 -5.33
N VAL A 45 -11.54 -9.88 -4.08
CA VAL A 45 -10.62 -9.39 -3.05
C VAL A 45 -9.62 -10.48 -2.67
N PHE A 46 -8.33 -10.16 -2.77
CA PHE A 46 -7.25 -11.07 -2.38
C PHE A 46 -6.30 -10.51 -1.31
N ALA A 47 -6.42 -9.23 -0.95
CA ALA A 47 -5.75 -8.62 0.20
C ALA A 47 -6.67 -7.56 0.82
N HIS A 48 -6.73 -7.52 2.15
CA HIS A 48 -7.63 -6.63 2.87
C HIS A 48 -7.07 -6.20 4.22
N VAL A 49 -7.08 -4.90 4.47
CA VAL A 49 -6.69 -4.25 5.74
C VAL A 49 -7.85 -3.40 6.24
N THR A 50 -8.16 -3.55 7.52
CA THR A 50 -9.08 -2.64 8.23
C THR A 50 -8.44 -2.12 9.51
N PRO A 51 -8.86 -0.96 10.02
CA PRO A 51 -8.40 -0.46 11.32
C PRO A 51 -8.56 -1.48 12.45
N GLN A 52 -9.66 -2.23 12.47
CA GLN A 52 -9.90 -3.25 13.50
C GLN A 52 -8.91 -4.41 13.43
N ARG A 53 -8.52 -4.84 12.21
CA ARG A 53 -7.53 -5.91 12.03
C ARG A 53 -6.12 -5.43 12.35
N ALA A 54 -5.81 -4.20 11.99
CA ALA A 54 -4.50 -3.59 12.18
C ALA A 54 -4.32 -2.95 13.57
N GLU A 55 -5.42 -2.80 14.32
CA GLU A 55 -5.51 -2.07 15.61
C GLU A 55 -4.94 -0.65 15.53
N TRP A 56 -5.30 0.07 14.46
CA TRP A 56 -4.96 1.47 14.23
C TRP A 56 -6.19 2.32 13.91
N ASN A 57 -6.04 3.59 13.49
CA ASN A 57 -7.15 4.53 13.46
C ASN A 57 -7.61 4.94 12.07
N TYR A 58 -6.75 4.86 11.05
CA TYR A 58 -6.97 5.57 9.79
C TYR A 58 -7.16 4.65 8.59
N LEU A 59 -6.14 3.87 8.23
CA LEU A 59 -6.05 3.27 6.92
C LEU A 59 -6.88 1.99 6.76
N HIS A 60 -7.64 1.96 5.67
CA HIS A 60 -8.25 0.78 5.10
C HIS A 60 -7.63 0.50 3.73
N MET A 61 -7.56 -0.75 3.33
CA MET A 61 -7.07 -1.14 2.00
C MET A 61 -7.76 -2.41 1.52
N ALA A 62 -8.05 -2.51 0.22
CA ALA A 62 -8.42 -3.76 -0.44
C ALA A 62 -7.78 -3.84 -1.82
N ALA A 63 -7.15 -4.97 -2.13
CA ALA A 63 -6.72 -5.28 -3.49
C ALA A 63 -7.64 -6.33 -4.11
N ARG A 64 -7.99 -6.11 -5.39
CA ARG A 64 -8.94 -6.95 -6.16
C ARG A 64 -8.36 -7.35 -7.48
N ARG A 65 -8.76 -8.55 -7.94
CA ARG A 65 -8.56 -9.03 -9.31
C ARG A 65 -9.90 -9.38 -9.92
N LEU A 66 -10.14 -8.90 -11.15
CA LEU A 66 -11.38 -9.10 -11.89
C LEU A 66 -11.07 -9.51 -13.32
N ASP A 67 -11.92 -10.37 -13.90
CA ASP A 67 -11.88 -10.68 -15.32
C ASP A 67 -12.77 -9.70 -16.10
N ALA A 68 -12.54 -9.60 -17.40
CA ALA A 68 -13.27 -8.69 -18.28
C ALA A 68 -14.79 -8.84 -18.16
N GLY A 69 -15.48 -7.71 -17.98
CA GLY A 69 -16.94 -7.65 -17.78
C GLY A 69 -17.37 -7.80 -16.31
N MET A 70 -16.49 -8.21 -15.40
CA MET A 70 -16.79 -8.21 -13.97
C MET A 70 -16.70 -6.79 -13.40
N SER A 71 -17.55 -6.49 -12.43
CA SER A 71 -17.54 -5.21 -11.73
C SER A 71 -17.74 -5.34 -10.24
N TYR A 72 -17.34 -4.30 -9.51
CA TYR A 72 -17.73 -4.07 -8.13
C TYR A 72 -18.15 -2.63 -7.94
N ALA A 73 -19.06 -2.42 -7.02
CA ALA A 73 -19.60 -1.10 -6.70
C ALA A 73 -19.49 -0.81 -5.21
N GLY A 74 -19.50 0.47 -4.87
CA GLY A 74 -19.47 0.95 -3.51
C GLY A 74 -19.86 2.42 -3.41
N SER A 75 -19.88 2.92 -2.19
CA SER A 75 -20.00 4.33 -1.87
C SER A 75 -18.84 4.74 -0.98
N THR A 76 -18.31 5.93 -1.19
CA THR A 76 -17.23 6.45 -0.36
C THR A 76 -17.72 6.81 1.05
N GLY A 77 -19.03 7.10 1.22
CA GLY A 77 -19.58 7.51 2.52
C GLY A 77 -18.83 8.71 3.10
N ASP A 78 -18.36 8.59 4.33
CA ASP A 78 -17.57 9.62 5.03
C ASP A 78 -16.04 9.46 4.81
N TYR A 79 -15.62 8.82 3.71
CA TYR A 79 -14.21 8.53 3.44
C TYR A 79 -13.76 9.18 2.15
N GLU A 80 -12.50 9.59 2.09
CA GLU A 80 -11.77 9.81 0.84
C GLU A 80 -11.09 8.51 0.39
N TYR A 81 -11.10 8.28 -0.92
CA TYR A 81 -10.61 7.06 -1.56
C TYR A 81 -9.56 7.33 -2.61
N VAL A 82 -8.63 6.41 -2.77
CA VAL A 82 -7.81 6.29 -3.98
C VAL A 82 -7.92 4.86 -4.54
N HIS A 83 -8.19 4.74 -5.83
CA HIS A 83 -8.14 3.50 -6.59
C HIS A 83 -6.93 3.53 -7.51
N VAL A 84 -5.90 2.72 -7.22
CA VAL A 84 -4.66 2.63 -8.02
C VAL A 84 -4.74 1.40 -8.93
N ILE A 85 -4.64 1.62 -10.26
CA ILE A 85 -4.65 0.53 -11.23
C ILE A 85 -3.28 -0.14 -11.26
N LEU A 86 -3.24 -1.39 -10.80
CA LEU A 86 -2.02 -2.19 -10.76
C LEU A 86 -1.72 -2.87 -12.09
N GLY A 87 -2.77 -3.21 -12.85
CA GLY A 87 -2.65 -3.82 -14.16
C GLY A 87 -3.98 -3.93 -14.88
N GLY A 88 -3.97 -3.86 -16.21
CA GLY A 88 -5.16 -3.90 -17.04
C GLY A 88 -5.84 -2.55 -17.22
N VAL A 89 -7.06 -2.59 -17.72
CA VAL A 89 -7.87 -1.42 -18.06
C VAL A 89 -9.28 -1.60 -17.47
N CYS A 90 -9.88 -0.54 -16.94
CA CYS A 90 -11.25 -0.53 -16.44
C CYS A 90 -12.03 0.69 -16.94
N ARG A 91 -13.35 0.62 -16.76
CA ARG A 91 -14.24 1.77 -16.77
C ARG A 91 -14.65 2.06 -15.32
N ILE A 92 -14.72 3.33 -14.97
CA ILE A 92 -15.18 3.76 -13.65
C ILE A 92 -16.35 4.72 -13.84
N LYS A 93 -17.52 4.34 -13.32
CA LYS A 93 -18.70 5.22 -13.20
C LYS A 93 -18.80 5.72 -11.79
N THR A 94 -19.05 7.01 -11.63
CA THR A 94 -19.27 7.62 -10.32
C THR A 94 -20.46 8.57 -10.38
N SER A 95 -21.03 8.92 -9.23
CA SER A 95 -22.03 9.99 -9.15
C SER A 95 -21.46 11.38 -9.53
N ALA A 96 -20.12 11.53 -9.55
CA ALA A 96 -19.42 12.77 -9.93
C ALA A 96 -18.94 12.79 -11.40
N GLY A 97 -19.06 11.69 -12.15
CA GLY A 97 -18.63 11.58 -13.55
C GLY A 97 -18.28 10.17 -13.98
N GLU A 98 -17.93 9.99 -15.25
CA GLU A 98 -17.58 8.71 -15.84
C GLU A 98 -16.21 8.76 -16.51
N PHE A 99 -15.42 7.71 -16.32
CA PHE A 99 -14.09 7.53 -16.88
C PHE A 99 -14.09 6.23 -17.69
N GLU A 100 -14.16 6.33 -19.01
CA GLU A 100 -14.40 5.20 -19.91
C GLU A 100 -13.23 4.20 -19.99
N ARG A 101 -12.01 4.68 -19.87
CA ARG A 101 -10.79 3.84 -19.95
C ARG A 101 -9.74 4.37 -18.98
N VAL A 102 -9.61 3.70 -17.85
CA VAL A 102 -8.60 3.99 -16.82
C VAL A 102 -7.63 2.83 -16.74
N GLY A 103 -6.34 3.13 -16.78
CA GLY A 103 -5.29 2.12 -16.82
C GLY A 103 -4.79 1.86 -18.25
N ARG A 104 -3.55 1.35 -18.33
CA ARG A 104 -2.88 1.03 -19.60
C ARG A 104 -1.85 -0.09 -19.43
N ARG A 105 -1.08 -0.04 -18.33
CA ARG A 105 -0.02 -1.01 -18.04
C ARG A 105 -0.58 -2.42 -17.81
N PRO A 106 0.00 -3.48 -18.37
CA PRO A 106 -0.43 -4.85 -18.10
C PRO A 106 -0.11 -5.30 -16.66
N ASN A 107 0.92 -4.71 -16.06
CA ASN A 107 1.30 -4.89 -14.66
C ASN A 107 2.14 -3.70 -14.19
N VAL A 108 2.47 -3.64 -12.90
CA VAL A 108 3.19 -2.51 -12.30
C VAL A 108 4.60 -2.29 -12.86
N PHE A 109 5.24 -3.32 -13.46
CA PHE A 109 6.60 -3.23 -14.00
C PHE A 109 6.64 -2.81 -15.48
N ALA A 110 5.48 -2.54 -16.10
CA ALA A 110 5.37 -2.29 -17.54
C ALA A 110 4.72 -0.96 -17.88
N GLY A 111 4.91 0.08 -17.06
CA GLY A 111 4.42 1.43 -17.31
C GLY A 111 4.05 2.20 -16.04
N MET A 112 3.75 3.46 -16.21
CA MET A 112 3.41 4.40 -15.13
C MET A 112 1.97 4.19 -14.62
N PRO A 113 1.66 4.63 -13.39
CA PRO A 113 0.37 4.39 -12.75
C PRO A 113 -0.76 5.26 -13.33
N TYR A 114 -1.97 4.69 -13.31
CA TYR A 114 -3.24 5.43 -13.30
C TYR A 114 -3.89 5.26 -11.95
N ALA A 115 -4.51 6.31 -11.43
CA ALA A 115 -5.31 6.25 -10.22
C ALA A 115 -6.53 7.18 -10.31
N LEU A 116 -7.55 6.92 -9.50
CA LEU A 116 -8.69 7.80 -9.34
C LEU A 116 -8.85 8.12 -7.85
N TYR A 117 -8.74 9.41 -7.52
CA TYR A 117 -9.13 9.94 -6.23
C TYR A 117 -10.62 10.29 -6.23
N LEU A 118 -11.32 9.89 -5.17
CA LEU A 118 -12.73 10.22 -4.91
C LEU A 118 -12.86 10.82 -3.52
N SER A 119 -13.60 11.91 -3.42
CA SER A 119 -14.01 12.50 -2.15
C SER A 119 -15.11 11.68 -1.48
N ARG A 120 -15.54 12.11 -0.30
CA ARG A 120 -16.69 11.53 0.40
C ARG A 120 -18.00 11.76 -0.36
N GLY A 121 -19.00 10.92 -0.07
CA GLY A 121 -20.36 11.03 -0.64
C GLY A 121 -20.47 10.66 -2.11
N VAL A 122 -19.50 9.92 -2.67
CA VAL A 122 -19.48 9.52 -4.07
C VAL A 122 -19.79 8.03 -4.20
N ASP A 123 -20.83 7.70 -4.98
CA ASP A 123 -21.08 6.32 -5.40
C ASP A 123 -20.22 5.98 -6.61
N PHE A 124 -19.70 4.76 -6.67
CA PHE A 124 -18.85 4.31 -7.77
C PHE A 124 -19.09 2.86 -8.16
N GLU A 125 -18.84 2.56 -9.44
CA GLU A 125 -18.77 1.21 -10.01
C GLU A 125 -17.50 1.11 -10.87
N ILE A 126 -16.67 0.10 -10.61
CA ILE A 126 -15.48 -0.20 -11.40
C ILE A 126 -15.71 -1.50 -12.16
N THR A 127 -15.68 -1.42 -13.51
CA THR A 127 -15.85 -2.56 -14.42
C THR A 127 -14.53 -2.86 -15.13
N ALA A 128 -14.01 -4.08 -14.98
CA ALA A 128 -12.84 -4.55 -15.71
C ALA A 128 -13.14 -4.62 -17.23
N LEU A 129 -12.23 -4.08 -18.04
CA LEU A 129 -12.28 -4.17 -19.51
C LEU A 129 -11.28 -5.19 -20.07
N THR A 130 -10.38 -5.69 -19.24
CA THR A 130 -9.39 -6.71 -19.58
C THR A 130 -9.41 -7.82 -18.54
N ASP A 131 -9.09 -9.04 -18.95
CA ASP A 131 -8.93 -10.17 -18.04
C ASP A 131 -7.73 -9.93 -17.11
N GLY A 132 -7.86 -10.42 -15.86
CA GLY A 132 -6.82 -10.24 -14.84
C GLY A 132 -6.57 -8.79 -14.44
N PHE A 133 -7.55 -7.90 -14.61
CA PHE A 133 -7.49 -6.53 -14.12
C PHE A 133 -7.25 -6.50 -12.61
N GLU A 134 -6.26 -5.72 -12.17
CA GLU A 134 -5.92 -5.58 -10.75
C GLU A 134 -6.00 -4.11 -10.31
N VAL A 135 -6.59 -3.89 -9.14
CA VAL A 135 -6.72 -2.58 -8.50
C VAL A 135 -6.47 -2.68 -7.00
N ALA A 136 -5.70 -1.75 -6.45
CA ALA A 136 -5.62 -1.51 -5.02
C ALA A 136 -6.41 -0.25 -4.67
N SER A 137 -7.32 -0.38 -3.71
CA SER A 137 -8.11 0.74 -3.19
C SER A 137 -7.72 0.99 -1.75
N CYS A 138 -7.45 2.25 -1.40
CA CYS A 138 -7.22 2.67 -0.03
C CYS A 138 -8.21 3.78 0.32
N TRP A 139 -8.65 3.81 1.58
CA TRP A 139 -9.56 4.84 2.06
C TRP A 139 -9.32 5.18 3.53
N VAL A 140 -9.63 6.43 3.87
CA VAL A 140 -9.52 6.99 5.21
C VAL A 140 -10.67 7.95 5.45
N ALA A 141 -11.16 8.02 6.68
CA ALA A 141 -12.22 8.96 7.05
C ALA A 141 -11.78 10.41 6.84
N THR A 142 -12.69 11.23 6.30
CA THR A 142 -12.48 12.66 6.07
C THR A 142 -13.72 13.46 6.43
N ASP A 143 -13.53 14.69 6.87
CA ASP A 143 -14.57 15.69 7.11
C ASP A 143 -14.53 16.84 6.11
N GLU A 144 -13.62 16.77 5.12
CA GLU A 144 -13.46 17.74 4.05
C GLU A 144 -13.97 17.20 2.71
N ASP A 145 -14.43 18.12 1.85
CA ASP A 145 -14.85 17.83 0.48
C ASP A 145 -13.78 18.31 -0.52
N HIS A 146 -13.36 17.42 -1.41
CA HIS A 146 -12.39 17.69 -2.45
C HIS A 146 -12.89 17.20 -3.81
N PRO A 147 -12.44 17.77 -4.95
CA PRO A 147 -12.89 17.32 -6.26
C PRO A 147 -12.36 15.91 -6.58
N ALA A 148 -13.19 15.08 -7.20
CA ALA A 148 -12.73 13.84 -7.79
C ALA A 148 -11.68 14.13 -8.87
N ARG A 149 -10.57 13.35 -8.88
CA ARG A 149 -9.46 13.60 -9.80
C ARG A 149 -8.89 12.29 -10.36
N LEU A 150 -8.89 12.19 -11.69
CA LEU A 150 -8.11 11.17 -12.40
C LEU A 150 -6.65 11.57 -12.38
N ILE A 151 -5.79 10.68 -11.88
CA ILE A 151 -4.34 10.79 -11.88
C ILE A 151 -3.83 9.93 -13.04
N THR A 152 -3.16 10.57 -13.98
CA THR A 152 -2.57 9.92 -15.16
C THR A 152 -1.06 9.75 -14.98
N PRO A 153 -0.37 8.98 -15.83
CA PRO A 153 1.09 8.90 -15.85
C PRO A 153 1.80 10.26 -15.79
N ALA A 154 1.28 11.26 -16.51
CA ALA A 154 1.85 12.60 -16.56
C ALA A 154 1.70 13.41 -15.25
N ASP A 155 0.75 13.02 -14.40
CA ASP A 155 0.54 13.65 -13.08
C ASP A 155 1.47 13.07 -12.00
N SER A 156 2.06 11.89 -12.24
CA SER A 156 2.88 11.17 -11.27
C SER A 156 4.35 11.56 -11.41
N ALA A 157 4.84 12.39 -10.49
CA ALA A 157 6.25 12.77 -10.47
C ALA A 157 7.15 11.57 -10.14
N VAL A 158 8.23 11.40 -10.90
CA VAL A 158 9.25 10.37 -10.69
C VAL A 158 10.43 10.97 -9.94
N GLU A 159 10.80 10.34 -8.82
CA GLU A 159 11.99 10.66 -8.05
C GLU A 159 12.91 9.44 -7.97
N LEU A 160 14.19 9.60 -8.32
CA LEU A 160 15.24 8.62 -8.06
C LEU A 160 15.95 9.00 -6.76
N ARG A 161 15.78 8.22 -5.72
CA ARG A 161 16.27 8.52 -4.37
C ARG A 161 17.28 7.51 -3.89
N GLY A 162 18.21 7.98 -3.05
CA GLY A 162 19.25 7.18 -2.42
C GLY A 162 20.57 7.26 -3.16
N GLY A 163 21.36 6.20 -3.09
CA GLY A 163 22.64 6.08 -3.79
C GLY A 163 23.18 4.64 -3.71
N ASN A 164 23.97 4.27 -4.70
CA ASN A 164 24.55 2.93 -4.80
C ASN A 164 23.44 1.84 -4.69
N ASN A 165 23.66 0.82 -3.85
CA ASN A 165 22.64 -0.22 -3.57
C ASN A 165 21.54 0.20 -2.58
N ALA A 166 21.43 1.49 -2.26
CA ALA A 166 20.28 2.06 -1.56
C ALA A 166 19.41 2.93 -2.49
N SER A 167 19.60 2.79 -3.80
CA SER A 167 18.83 3.51 -4.81
C SER A 167 17.48 2.87 -5.07
N ARG A 168 16.44 3.72 -5.19
CA ARG A 168 15.07 3.34 -5.55
C ARG A 168 14.40 4.40 -6.41
N GLN A 169 13.37 4.00 -7.15
CA GLN A 169 12.47 4.90 -7.84
C GLN A 169 11.20 5.08 -7.02
N ILE A 170 10.69 6.31 -6.94
CA ILE A 170 9.43 6.65 -6.29
C ILE A 170 8.58 7.39 -7.31
N ASN A 171 7.35 6.91 -7.53
CA ASN A 171 6.35 7.60 -8.33
C ASN A 171 5.26 8.13 -7.39
N SER A 172 5.10 9.45 -7.35
CA SER A 172 4.15 10.12 -6.47
C SER A 172 2.77 10.16 -7.11
N ILE A 173 1.83 9.37 -6.60
CA ILE A 173 0.43 9.30 -7.07
C ILE A 173 -0.41 10.37 -6.36
N ILE A 174 -0.38 10.39 -5.03
CA ILE A 174 -0.97 11.45 -4.19
C ILE A 174 0.16 11.99 -3.30
N PRO A 175 0.92 13.00 -3.78
CA PRO A 175 1.98 13.63 -3.01
C PRO A 175 1.43 14.52 -1.89
N PRO A 176 2.25 14.91 -0.90
CA PRO A 176 1.94 16.03 -0.02
C PRO A 176 1.56 17.28 -0.81
N GLY A 177 0.45 17.93 -0.41
CA GLY A 177 -0.11 19.09 -1.11
C GLY A 177 -1.06 18.75 -2.27
N PHE A 178 -1.35 17.46 -2.51
CA PHE A 178 -2.48 17.08 -3.34
C PHE A 178 -3.79 17.54 -2.69
N ASP A 179 -4.78 17.88 -3.51
CA ASP A 179 -6.09 18.37 -3.04
C ASP A 179 -6.93 17.24 -2.44
N CYS A 180 -6.55 16.83 -1.22
CA CYS A 180 -7.22 15.86 -0.34
C CYS A 180 -6.82 16.13 1.11
N GLN A 181 -7.55 15.56 2.08
CA GLN A 181 -7.29 15.85 3.48
C GLN A 181 -6.13 15.06 4.08
N ARG A 182 -6.06 13.75 3.89
CA ARG A 182 -5.18 12.85 4.66
C ARG A 182 -4.31 11.95 3.82
N LEU A 183 -4.83 11.44 2.69
CA LEU A 183 -4.15 10.41 1.92
C LEU A 183 -2.83 10.91 1.34
N VAL A 184 -1.80 10.08 1.48
CA VAL A 184 -0.59 10.10 0.67
C VAL A 184 -0.46 8.72 0.01
N CYS A 185 -0.12 8.70 -1.27
CA CYS A 185 0.05 7.47 -2.02
C CYS A 185 1.26 7.56 -2.95
N VAL A 186 2.18 6.62 -2.80
CA VAL A 186 3.36 6.50 -3.66
C VAL A 186 3.60 5.04 -4.03
N GLU A 187 4.10 4.80 -5.24
CA GLU A 187 4.63 3.49 -5.61
C GLU A 187 6.15 3.53 -5.68
N VAL A 188 6.79 2.46 -5.26
CA VAL A 188 8.24 2.38 -5.15
C VAL A 188 8.78 1.14 -5.84
N TYR A 189 9.86 1.31 -6.60
CA TYR A 189 10.59 0.23 -7.27
C TYR A 189 12.00 0.15 -6.70
N THR A 190 12.37 -1.05 -6.26
CA THR A 190 13.68 -1.34 -5.69
C THR A 190 14.35 -2.46 -6.48
N PRO A 191 15.41 -2.17 -7.25
CA PRO A 191 16.18 -3.19 -7.96
C PRO A 191 16.72 -4.26 -7.02
N GLY A 192 16.82 -5.50 -7.50
CA GLY A 192 17.30 -6.63 -6.70
C GLY A 192 18.68 -6.41 -6.09
N GLY A 193 18.81 -6.72 -4.80
CA GLY A 193 19.99 -6.46 -3.99
C GLY A 193 20.07 -5.05 -3.40
N ASN A 194 19.14 -4.15 -3.77
CA ASN A 194 19.09 -2.81 -3.22
C ASN A 194 18.26 -2.73 -1.94
N TRP A 195 18.63 -1.78 -1.10
CA TRP A 195 17.89 -1.33 0.06
C TRP A 195 16.92 -0.21 -0.33
N SER A 196 15.80 -0.16 0.36
CA SER A 196 14.74 0.82 0.18
C SER A 196 14.24 1.29 1.56
N SER A 197 13.64 2.48 1.63
CA SER A 197 13.35 3.11 2.93
C SER A 197 14.60 3.13 3.82
N TYR A 198 15.75 3.41 3.20
CA TYR A 198 17.06 3.33 3.82
C TYR A 198 17.84 4.64 3.61
N PRO A 199 18.53 5.21 4.66
CA PRO A 199 18.58 4.67 6.02
C PRO A 199 17.19 4.49 6.61
N PRO A 200 17.05 3.60 7.64
CA PRO A 200 15.78 3.42 8.30
C PRO A 200 15.23 4.74 8.80
N HIS A 201 13.95 5.01 8.56
CA HIS A 201 13.27 6.21 9.04
C HIS A 201 11.92 5.85 9.67
N LYS A 202 11.37 6.78 10.45
CA LYS A 202 10.08 6.63 11.13
C LYS A 202 9.24 7.90 10.98
N HIS A 203 7.95 7.77 11.15
CA HIS A 203 6.95 8.83 11.18
C HIS A 203 5.83 8.43 12.16
N ASP A 204 6.16 8.38 13.43
CA ASP A 204 5.30 7.87 14.50
C ASP A 204 5.06 8.90 15.62
N VAL A 205 5.47 10.15 15.41
CA VAL A 205 5.26 11.27 16.34
C VAL A 205 4.99 12.54 15.55
N HIS A 206 3.88 13.22 15.85
CA HIS A 206 3.66 14.56 15.28
C HIS A 206 4.56 15.58 15.97
N ARG A 207 5.57 16.08 15.26
CA ARG A 207 6.57 17.00 15.80
C ARG A 207 6.84 18.16 14.88
N VAL A 208 6.81 19.37 15.45
CA VAL A 208 7.16 20.61 14.78
C VAL A 208 8.41 21.23 15.42
N ASP A 209 9.16 22.01 14.65
CA ASP A 209 10.28 22.81 15.18
C ASP A 209 9.78 24.09 15.86
N GLU A 210 10.72 24.90 16.36
CA GLU A 210 10.44 26.17 17.06
C GLU A 210 9.72 27.19 16.16
N ALA A 211 9.85 27.07 14.85
CA ALA A 211 9.18 27.92 13.86
C ALA A 211 7.79 27.40 13.44
N GLY A 212 7.35 26.27 14.01
CA GLY A 212 6.07 25.60 13.67
C GLY A 212 6.13 24.77 12.38
N LYS A 213 7.31 24.54 11.81
CA LYS A 213 7.46 23.67 10.64
C LYS A 213 7.40 22.22 11.05
N LEU A 214 6.58 21.43 10.35
CA LEU A 214 6.49 19.98 10.56
C LEU A 214 7.82 19.31 10.21
N ILE A 215 8.41 18.58 11.15
CA ILE A 215 9.65 17.83 11.01
C ILE A 215 9.45 16.32 11.06
N GLU A 216 8.35 15.86 11.66
CA GLU A 216 7.90 14.47 11.63
C GLU A 216 6.39 14.44 11.76
N ALA A 217 5.71 13.65 10.93
CA ALA A 217 4.28 13.36 11.05
C ALA A 217 4.08 12.04 11.79
N ASP A 218 2.91 11.86 12.43
CA ASP A 218 2.45 10.59 12.99
C ASP A 218 1.53 9.94 11.95
N LEU A 219 2.03 8.90 11.27
CA LEU A 219 1.36 8.25 10.13
C LEU A 219 1.36 6.74 10.28
N GLU A 220 0.20 6.15 10.06
CA GLU A 220 0.08 4.74 9.70
C GLU A 220 0.51 4.55 8.25
N GLU A 221 1.16 3.42 7.94
CA GLU A 221 1.59 3.13 6.58
C GLU A 221 1.33 1.66 6.20
N ILE A 222 0.85 1.46 4.96
CA ILE A 222 0.66 0.17 4.32
C ILE A 222 1.71 0.00 3.24
N TYR A 223 2.36 -1.17 3.20
CA TYR A 223 3.17 -1.66 2.10
C TYR A 223 2.45 -2.82 1.41
N PHE A 224 1.91 -2.61 0.22
CA PHE A 224 1.37 -3.68 -0.61
C PHE A 224 2.42 -4.10 -1.64
N TYR A 225 2.87 -5.35 -1.58
CA TYR A 225 4.01 -5.85 -2.35
C TYR A 225 3.63 -6.50 -3.68
N LYS A 226 4.46 -6.25 -4.72
CA LYS A 226 4.53 -7.07 -5.94
C LYS A 226 5.99 -7.34 -6.29
N LEU A 227 6.25 -8.53 -6.82
CA LEU A 227 7.56 -8.96 -7.29
C LEU A 227 7.49 -9.21 -8.80
N ASP A 228 8.57 -8.92 -9.52
CA ASP A 228 8.63 -9.12 -10.99
C ASP A 228 8.62 -10.60 -11.41
N LYS A 229 8.88 -11.50 -10.45
CA LYS A 229 8.80 -12.95 -10.62
C LYS A 229 8.08 -13.59 -9.43
N PRO A 230 7.29 -14.67 -9.66
CA PRO A 230 6.40 -15.24 -8.63
C PRO A 230 7.12 -15.69 -7.35
N GLU A 231 8.34 -16.24 -7.47
CA GLU A 231 9.14 -16.74 -6.37
C GLU A 231 9.99 -15.67 -5.67
N GLY A 232 9.91 -14.42 -6.14
CA GLY A 232 10.60 -13.28 -5.57
C GLY A 232 10.15 -12.96 -4.14
N TYR A 233 11.02 -12.28 -3.41
CA TYR A 233 10.72 -11.82 -2.05
C TYR A 233 11.52 -10.58 -1.69
N ALA A 234 11.06 -9.88 -0.64
CA ALA A 234 11.80 -8.83 0.03
C ALA A 234 11.79 -9.09 1.54
N TYR A 235 12.82 -8.61 2.24
CA TYR A 235 12.79 -8.51 3.69
C TYR A 235 12.41 -7.09 4.08
N GLN A 236 11.45 -6.98 5.00
CA GLN A 236 11.14 -5.72 5.68
C GLN A 236 11.26 -5.92 7.18
N ARG A 237 11.96 -4.99 7.85
CA ARG A 237 12.02 -4.94 9.30
C ARG A 237 11.21 -3.75 9.79
N VAL A 238 10.38 -3.96 10.81
CA VAL A 238 9.71 -2.88 11.55
C VAL A 238 10.22 -2.93 12.97
N TYR A 239 10.77 -1.81 13.47
CA TYR A 239 11.29 -1.77 14.81
C TYR A 239 11.22 -0.37 15.43
N THR A 240 10.93 -0.31 16.72
CA THR A 240 10.94 0.92 17.52
C THR A 240 12.29 1.20 18.15
N ALA A 241 12.53 2.42 18.57
CA ALA A 241 13.80 2.77 19.23
C ALA A 241 14.03 1.98 20.53
N ASN A 242 12.99 1.71 21.29
CA ASN A 242 13.02 0.93 22.53
C ASN A 242 12.86 -0.59 22.31
N ARG A 243 12.72 -1.04 21.06
CA ARG A 243 12.51 -2.45 20.69
C ARG A 243 11.23 -3.09 21.25
N SER A 244 10.21 -2.30 21.54
CA SER A 244 8.88 -2.82 21.82
C SER A 244 8.28 -3.55 20.60
N ILE A 245 8.66 -3.10 19.40
CA ILE A 245 8.51 -3.80 18.13
C ILE A 245 9.90 -4.09 17.58
N ASP A 246 10.16 -5.32 17.17
CA ASP A 246 11.35 -5.72 16.41
C ASP A 246 11.00 -6.96 15.58
N ALA A 247 10.35 -6.72 14.44
CA ALA A 247 9.79 -7.75 13.58
C ALA A 247 10.50 -7.75 12.21
N LEU A 248 10.99 -8.90 11.79
CA LEU A 248 11.53 -9.13 10.46
C LEU A 248 10.57 -10.00 9.66
N MET A 249 10.07 -9.48 8.54
CA MET A 249 9.11 -10.16 7.68
C MET A 249 9.73 -10.50 6.33
N LEU A 250 9.38 -11.66 5.80
CA LEU A 250 9.61 -12.06 4.42
C LEU A 250 8.33 -11.77 3.64
N ALA A 251 8.32 -10.67 2.89
CA ALA A 251 7.21 -10.26 2.04
C ALA A 251 7.33 -10.89 0.65
N GLN A 252 6.24 -11.46 0.16
CA GLN A 252 6.10 -12.09 -1.15
C GLN A 252 5.10 -11.31 -2.02
N ASN A 253 4.89 -11.79 -3.23
CA ASN A 253 3.94 -11.17 -4.16
C ASN A 253 2.53 -11.11 -3.56
N HIS A 254 1.91 -9.93 -3.57
CA HIS A 254 0.59 -9.60 -3.02
C HIS A 254 0.49 -9.56 -1.47
N ASP A 255 1.58 -9.76 -0.76
CA ASP A 255 1.57 -9.57 0.69
C ASP A 255 1.42 -8.10 1.06
N VAL A 256 0.92 -7.88 2.28
CA VAL A 256 0.82 -6.55 2.87
C VAL A 256 1.63 -6.52 4.16
N VAL A 257 2.47 -5.51 4.32
CA VAL A 257 3.14 -5.22 5.59
C VAL A 257 2.54 -3.94 6.19
N LEU A 258 2.19 -4.02 7.46
CA LEU A 258 1.68 -2.90 8.24
C LEU A 258 2.83 -2.23 8.99
N VAL A 259 2.85 -0.90 8.95
CA VAL A 259 3.79 -0.07 9.73
C VAL A 259 2.96 0.87 10.61
N PRO A 260 2.59 0.41 11.83
CA PRO A 260 1.87 1.25 12.78
C PRO A 260 2.77 2.32 13.39
N GLU A 261 4.03 2.02 13.62
CA GLU A 261 5.06 2.90 14.18
C GLU A 261 6.46 2.34 13.92
N GLY A 262 7.49 3.15 14.13
CA GLY A 262 8.89 2.73 14.11
C GLY A 262 9.57 2.79 12.76
N TYR A 263 10.84 2.42 12.76
CA TYR A 263 11.72 2.36 11.60
C TYR A 263 11.39 1.11 10.75
N HIS A 264 11.36 1.26 9.40
CA HIS A 264 10.83 0.21 8.54
C HIS A 264 11.60 0.00 7.22
N PRO A 265 12.90 -0.27 7.27
CA PRO A 265 13.71 -0.50 6.07
C PRO A 265 13.30 -1.78 5.33
N VAL A 266 13.52 -1.77 4.00
CA VAL A 266 13.26 -2.89 3.09
C VAL A 266 14.55 -3.26 2.38
N VAL A 267 14.73 -4.54 2.04
CA VAL A 267 15.75 -5.00 1.08
C VAL A 267 15.13 -5.97 0.08
N SER A 268 15.35 -5.70 -1.21
CA SER A 268 14.94 -6.56 -2.31
C SER A 268 15.88 -7.75 -2.46
N ALA A 269 15.36 -8.97 -2.61
CA ALA A 269 16.20 -10.13 -2.91
C ALA A 269 16.97 -9.94 -4.21
N PHE A 270 18.22 -10.40 -4.25
CA PHE A 270 19.04 -10.32 -5.48
C PHE A 270 18.39 -11.07 -6.64
N GLY A 271 18.34 -10.43 -7.81
CA GLY A 271 17.77 -11.01 -9.04
C GLY A 271 16.29 -10.74 -9.24
N TYR A 272 15.62 -10.06 -8.30
CA TYR A 272 14.21 -9.68 -8.37
C TYR A 272 14.07 -8.16 -8.26
N THR A 273 13.10 -7.59 -8.97
CA THR A 273 12.68 -6.21 -8.73
C THR A 273 11.49 -6.22 -7.78
N THR A 274 11.62 -5.52 -6.67
CA THR A 274 10.54 -5.36 -5.72
C THR A 274 9.78 -4.07 -6.02
N TYR A 275 8.47 -4.18 -6.12
CA TYR A 275 7.52 -3.09 -6.10
C TYR A 275 6.77 -3.11 -4.77
N TYR A 276 6.51 -1.95 -4.22
CA TYR A 276 5.49 -1.81 -3.20
C TYR A 276 4.70 -0.50 -3.40
N LEU A 277 3.41 -0.59 -3.12
CA LEU A 277 2.51 0.55 -3.10
C LEU A 277 2.33 0.97 -1.66
N ASN A 278 2.69 2.21 -1.35
CA ASN A 278 2.49 2.79 -0.03
C ASN A 278 1.23 3.63 0.01
N PHE A 279 0.46 3.42 1.07
CA PHE A 279 -0.60 4.31 1.50
C PHE A 279 -0.28 4.80 2.90
N LEU A 280 -0.35 6.11 3.12
CA LEU A 280 -0.10 6.74 4.41
C LEU A 280 -1.25 7.67 4.76
N ALA A 281 -1.61 7.70 6.05
CA ALA A 281 -2.52 8.68 6.61
C ALA A 281 -2.29 8.82 8.12
N GLY A 282 -2.58 10.00 8.65
CA GLY A 282 -2.43 10.26 10.08
C GLY A 282 -2.60 11.72 10.43
N SER A 283 -1.66 12.26 11.19
CA SER A 283 -1.73 13.61 11.78
C SER A 283 -1.55 14.75 10.77
N ALA A 284 -1.04 14.46 9.57
CA ALA A 284 -0.88 15.43 8.49
C ALA A 284 -0.75 14.72 7.13
N GLN A 285 -1.18 15.36 6.05
CA GLN A 285 -0.88 14.95 4.68
C GLN A 285 0.59 15.27 4.36
N SER A 286 1.50 14.39 4.73
CA SER A 286 2.94 14.66 4.74
C SER A 286 3.75 13.37 4.58
N LEU A 287 5.01 13.52 4.18
CA LEU A 287 6.06 12.49 4.21
C LEU A 287 7.23 12.91 5.14
N ALA A 288 6.97 13.86 6.04
CA ALA A 288 7.97 14.28 7.03
C ALA A 288 8.29 13.11 7.98
N ASN A 289 9.56 12.75 8.04
CA ASN A 289 10.06 11.59 8.77
C ASN A 289 11.41 11.88 9.42
N THR A 290 11.83 11.01 10.33
CA THR A 290 13.10 11.09 11.04
C THR A 290 13.92 9.82 10.82
N ASP A 291 15.15 9.96 10.33
CA ASP A 291 16.09 8.83 10.19
C ASP A 291 16.51 8.26 11.56
N ASP A 292 16.77 6.96 11.60
CA ASP A 292 17.45 6.34 12.73
C ASP A 292 18.89 6.91 12.83
N PRO A 293 19.24 7.58 13.94
CA PRO A 293 20.56 8.20 14.11
C PRO A 293 21.72 7.22 13.96
N ALA A 294 21.50 5.95 14.27
CA ALA A 294 22.53 4.90 14.14
C ALA A 294 22.94 4.64 12.70
N TYR A 295 22.05 4.95 11.73
CA TYR A 295 22.27 4.66 10.30
C TYR A 295 22.29 5.92 9.42
N ALA A 296 22.00 7.10 9.94
CA ALA A 296 21.93 8.36 9.17
C ALA A 296 23.22 8.67 8.41
N TRP A 297 24.38 8.22 8.93
CA TRP A 297 25.70 8.39 8.33
C TRP A 297 25.82 7.78 6.92
N VAL A 298 25.00 6.76 6.61
CA VAL A 298 25.03 6.07 5.30
C VAL A 298 24.81 7.02 4.14
N LYS A 299 24.02 8.09 4.33
CA LYS A 299 23.77 9.11 3.29
C LYS A 299 25.06 9.76 2.79
N SER A 300 26.10 9.86 3.65
CA SER A 300 27.41 10.40 3.26
C SER A 300 28.21 9.49 2.34
N GLN A 301 27.81 8.21 2.21
CA GLN A 301 28.48 7.21 1.37
C GLN A 301 27.85 7.12 -0.04
N TRP A 302 26.76 7.82 -0.30
CA TRP A 302 26.10 7.79 -1.59
C TRP A 302 26.93 8.50 -2.66
N THR A 303 27.20 7.80 -3.78
CA THR A 303 28.04 8.33 -4.88
C THR A 303 27.29 8.45 -6.21
N GLY A 304 26.15 7.80 -6.36
CA GLY A 304 25.33 7.84 -7.58
C GLY A 304 24.13 6.91 -7.49
N ILE A 305 23.20 7.12 -8.40
CA ILE A 305 22.00 6.30 -8.53
C ILE A 305 22.34 5.01 -9.28
N ASP A 306 21.71 3.91 -8.88
CA ASP A 306 21.82 2.62 -9.57
C ASP A 306 21.40 2.77 -11.04
N PRO A 307 22.22 2.34 -12.02
CA PRO A 307 21.93 2.52 -13.45
C PRO A 307 20.75 1.69 -13.97
N ARG A 308 20.19 0.77 -13.17
CA ARG A 308 18.94 0.04 -13.49
C ARG A 308 17.68 0.89 -13.27
N LEU A 309 17.81 2.10 -12.73
CA LEU A 309 16.73 3.05 -12.52
C LEU A 309 16.71 4.13 -13.62
N PRO A 310 15.53 4.56 -14.07
CA PRO A 310 14.20 4.17 -13.61
C PRO A 310 13.78 2.78 -14.13
N VAL A 311 12.96 2.06 -13.35
CA VAL A 311 12.35 0.78 -13.76
C VAL A 311 11.21 1.03 -14.75
N VAL A 312 10.40 2.07 -14.49
CA VAL A 312 9.31 2.51 -15.36
C VAL A 312 9.41 4.02 -15.62
N SER A 313 8.98 4.45 -16.80
CA SER A 313 9.01 5.86 -17.22
C SER A 313 7.84 6.16 -18.15
N LEU A 314 7.59 7.46 -18.41
CA LEU A 314 6.57 7.91 -19.37
C LEU A 314 6.79 7.39 -20.79
N ASP A 315 8.04 7.13 -21.18
CA ASP A 315 8.37 6.63 -22.51
C ASP A 315 7.92 5.17 -22.75
N MET A 316 7.47 4.48 -21.69
CA MET A 316 6.94 3.11 -21.78
C MET A 316 5.43 3.07 -22.00
N ASP A 317 4.73 4.21 -21.96
CA ASP A 317 3.27 4.34 -22.05
C ASP A 317 2.72 4.52 -23.49
#